data_94f24192df82f2f1893d75a03ee9bea4
#
_entry.id   94f24192df82f2f1893d75a03ee9bea4
#
_cell.length_a   1.000
_cell.length_b   1.000
_cell.length_c   1.000
_cell.angle_alpha   90.00
_cell.angle_beta   90.00
_cell.angle_gamma   90.00
#
_symmetry.space_group_name_H-M   'P 1'
#
loop_
_entity.id
_entity.type
_entity.pdbx_description
1 polymer ?
#
loop_
_entity_poly.entity_id
_entity_poly.type
_entity_poly.pdbx_seq_one_letter_code
_entity_poly.pdbx_strand_id
1 'polypeptide(L)'
;MGYTCTYKSKLGEILLAADEIGLTGLWFTGQKYFASTLSDEHISRETPVLSEAKEWLDVYFSGKEPAFTMPLHPAGSEFRQAVWQILLQIPYGQTMTYGEIARRMADIQKVPHMSAQAVGGAVGHNGVSIIIPCHRVIGTDGSLTGYAGGMDKKVALLELEHTDIRYFFNSSQSGPSCRLPSALPKKVSPFL
;
A
#
# COMPACT_ATOMS: atom_id res chain seq x y z
N MET A 1 12.90 -8.98 -19.67
CA MET A 1 14.14 -8.59 -18.96
C MET A 1 13.80 -7.61 -17.88
N GLY A 2 14.41 -7.72 -16.70
CA GLY A 2 14.15 -6.80 -15.59
C GLY A 2 15.15 -5.62 -15.56
N TYR A 3 14.70 -4.45 -15.14
CA TYR A 3 15.51 -3.24 -14.93
C TYR A 3 15.36 -2.77 -13.51
N THR A 4 16.44 -2.32 -12.88
CA THR A 4 16.40 -1.84 -11.49
C THR A 4 17.14 -0.52 -11.33
N CYS A 5 16.69 0.27 -10.37
CA CYS A 5 17.43 1.42 -9.85
C CYS A 5 17.07 1.66 -8.38
N THR A 6 17.86 2.46 -7.69
CA THR A 6 17.60 2.84 -6.31
C THR A 6 17.07 4.27 -6.20
N TYR A 7 16.25 4.51 -5.17
CA TYR A 7 15.73 5.81 -4.80
C TYR A 7 15.97 6.06 -3.31
N LYS A 8 16.51 7.22 -2.95
CA LYS A 8 16.76 7.59 -1.54
C LYS A 8 15.61 8.42 -1.03
N SER A 9 14.80 7.85 -0.15
CA SER A 9 13.70 8.55 0.50
C SER A 9 14.05 8.98 1.93
N LYS A 10 13.18 9.83 2.51
CA LYS A 10 13.26 10.20 3.94
C LYS A 10 13.04 9.00 4.88
N LEU A 11 12.43 7.92 4.39
CA LEU A 11 12.12 6.70 5.14
C LEU A 11 13.09 5.54 4.85
N GLY A 12 14.17 5.82 4.13
CA GLY A 12 15.19 4.85 3.77
C GLY A 12 15.31 4.65 2.25
N GLU A 13 16.24 3.78 1.88
CA GLU A 13 16.46 3.44 0.48
C GLU A 13 15.37 2.51 -0.05
N ILE A 14 14.97 2.75 -1.29
CA ILE A 14 13.96 2.00 -2.03
C ILE A 14 14.60 1.41 -3.27
N LEU A 15 14.41 0.12 -3.50
CA LEU A 15 14.69 -0.54 -4.76
C LEU A 15 13.46 -0.46 -5.65
N LEU A 16 13.63 0.07 -6.86
CA LEU A 16 12.62 0.09 -7.92
C LEU A 16 12.97 -0.96 -8.97
N ALA A 17 11.96 -1.64 -9.48
CA ALA A 17 12.10 -2.59 -10.57
C ALA A 17 11.00 -2.39 -11.62
N ALA A 18 11.35 -2.56 -12.91
CA ALA A 18 10.43 -2.48 -14.03
C ALA A 18 10.80 -3.51 -15.10
N ASP A 19 9.87 -3.81 -15.97
CA ASP A 19 10.09 -4.51 -17.24
C ASP A 19 9.63 -3.64 -18.44
N GLU A 20 9.44 -4.22 -19.60
CA GLU A 20 8.98 -3.51 -20.79
C GLU A 20 7.50 -3.09 -20.71
N ILE A 21 6.72 -3.63 -19.75
CA ILE A 21 5.29 -3.38 -19.57
C ILE A 21 5.05 -2.27 -18.55
N GLY A 22 5.78 -2.30 -17.42
CA GLY A 22 5.56 -1.35 -16.35
C GLY A 22 6.41 -1.59 -15.10
N LEU A 23 6.05 -0.89 -14.02
CA LEU A 23 6.70 -1.05 -12.72
C LEU A 23 6.30 -2.40 -12.11
N THR A 24 7.31 -3.25 -11.86
CA THR A 24 7.13 -4.60 -11.28
C THR A 24 7.37 -4.65 -9.80
N GLY A 25 8.13 -3.66 -9.25
CA GLY A 25 8.47 -3.66 -7.84
C GLY A 25 8.89 -2.30 -7.29
N LEU A 26 8.56 -2.11 -6.02
CA LEU A 26 8.99 -0.99 -5.19
C LEU A 26 9.09 -1.48 -3.74
N TRP A 27 10.30 -1.64 -3.24
CA TRP A 27 10.55 -2.19 -1.90
C TRP A 27 11.49 -1.31 -1.11
N PHE A 28 11.14 -1.04 0.14
CA PHE A 28 12.10 -0.50 1.10
C PHE A 28 13.19 -1.53 1.39
N THR A 29 14.43 -1.12 1.39
CA THR A 29 15.55 -2.00 1.77
C THR A 29 15.30 -2.60 3.16
N GLY A 30 15.42 -3.93 3.26
CA GLY A 30 15.19 -4.68 4.49
C GLY A 30 13.73 -4.96 4.85
N GLN A 31 12.75 -4.59 4.02
CA GLN A 31 11.35 -4.96 4.26
C GLN A 31 11.12 -6.48 4.13
N LYS A 32 10.03 -6.96 4.73
CA LYS A 32 9.57 -8.33 4.51
C LYS A 32 9.26 -8.54 3.02
N TYR A 33 9.65 -9.67 2.47
CA TYR A 33 9.53 -10.00 1.03
C TYR A 33 10.27 -9.03 0.10
N PHE A 34 11.37 -8.44 0.58
CA PHE A 34 12.23 -7.57 -0.24
C PHE A 34 12.62 -8.27 -1.54
N ALA A 35 12.40 -7.63 -2.67
CA ALA A 35 12.73 -8.11 -4.02
C ALA A 35 12.23 -9.52 -4.36
N SER A 36 11.23 -10.06 -3.63
CA SER A 36 10.78 -11.46 -3.77
C SER A 36 10.15 -11.78 -5.13
N THR A 37 9.78 -10.78 -5.91
CA THR A 37 9.22 -10.92 -7.26
C THR A 37 10.15 -10.35 -8.34
N LEU A 38 11.36 -9.96 -7.96
CA LEU A 38 12.37 -9.51 -8.92
C LEU A 38 12.87 -10.69 -9.72
N SER A 39 12.95 -10.54 -11.04
CA SER A 39 13.54 -11.55 -11.92
C SER A 39 15.04 -11.73 -11.62
N ASP A 40 15.52 -12.97 -11.65
CA ASP A 40 16.95 -13.28 -11.54
C ASP A 40 17.74 -12.60 -12.67
N GLU A 41 17.13 -12.50 -13.85
CA GLU A 41 17.68 -11.78 -15.00
C GLU A 41 17.27 -10.30 -14.96
N HIS A 42 18.05 -9.48 -14.28
CA HIS A 42 17.85 -8.03 -14.25
C HIS A 42 19.17 -7.28 -14.39
N ILE A 43 19.10 -6.06 -14.86
CA ILE A 43 20.23 -5.15 -14.98
C ILE A 43 19.95 -3.83 -14.27
N SER A 44 20.97 -3.26 -13.64
CA SER A 44 20.89 -1.92 -13.06
C SER A 44 20.97 -0.89 -14.20
N ARG A 45 19.81 -0.40 -14.62
CA ARG A 45 19.67 0.62 -15.66
C ARG A 45 18.38 1.39 -15.47
N GLU A 46 18.45 2.71 -15.49
CA GLU A 46 17.27 3.56 -15.46
C GLU A 46 16.52 3.48 -16.81
N THR A 47 15.22 3.34 -16.73
CA THR A 47 14.29 3.31 -17.86
C THR A 47 13.26 4.43 -17.72
N PRO A 48 12.52 4.82 -18.76
CA PRO A 48 11.47 5.84 -18.64
C PRO A 48 10.48 5.57 -17.50
N VAL A 49 10.03 4.32 -17.32
CA VAL A 49 9.12 3.93 -16.23
C VAL A 49 9.77 4.12 -14.85
N LEU A 50 11.06 3.79 -14.71
CA LEU A 50 11.78 3.97 -13.45
C LEU A 50 12.03 5.46 -13.14
N SER A 51 12.29 6.28 -14.16
CA SER A 51 12.40 7.74 -14.01
C SER A 51 11.05 8.33 -13.57
N GLU A 52 9.96 7.94 -14.23
CA GLU A 52 8.60 8.36 -13.87
C GLU A 52 8.24 7.95 -12.44
N ALA A 53 8.63 6.74 -12.01
CA ALA A 53 8.42 6.29 -10.64
C ALA A 53 9.20 7.14 -9.62
N LYS A 54 10.42 7.59 -9.95
CA LYS A 54 11.20 8.52 -9.10
C LYS A 54 10.51 9.88 -8.99
N GLU A 55 10.07 10.45 -10.11
CA GLU A 55 9.32 11.71 -10.12
C GLU A 55 8.03 11.61 -9.30
N TRP A 56 7.32 10.49 -9.41
CA TRP A 56 6.14 10.21 -8.60
C TRP A 56 6.48 10.20 -7.11
N LEU A 57 7.59 9.53 -6.74
CA LEU A 57 8.06 9.48 -5.34
C LEU A 57 8.53 10.85 -4.83
N ASP A 58 9.15 11.68 -5.67
CA ASP A 58 9.54 13.04 -5.28
C ASP A 58 8.31 13.89 -4.92
N VAL A 59 7.24 13.82 -5.71
CA VAL A 59 5.97 14.49 -5.41
C VAL A 59 5.36 13.91 -4.13
N TYR A 60 5.29 12.59 -4.01
CA TYR A 60 4.70 11.91 -2.85
C TYR A 60 5.44 12.27 -1.55
N PHE A 61 6.78 12.17 -1.52
CA PHE A 61 7.58 12.51 -0.35
C PHE A 61 7.67 14.01 -0.06
N SER A 62 7.16 14.86 -0.94
CA SER A 62 6.91 16.28 -0.64
C SER A 62 5.64 16.51 0.19
N GLY A 63 4.85 15.46 0.46
CA GLY A 63 3.57 15.52 1.18
C GLY A 63 2.39 15.92 0.29
N LYS A 64 2.50 15.70 -1.01
CA LYS A 64 1.44 15.97 -1.99
C LYS A 64 0.99 14.69 -2.66
N GLU A 65 -0.28 14.62 -3.01
CA GLU A 65 -0.80 13.54 -3.84
C GLU A 65 -0.28 13.70 -5.27
N PRO A 66 0.43 12.69 -5.82
CA PRO A 66 0.83 12.73 -7.23
C PRO A 66 -0.39 12.70 -8.16
N ALA A 67 -0.44 13.62 -9.13
CA ALA A 67 -1.57 13.75 -10.07
C ALA A 67 -1.46 12.85 -11.31
N PHE A 68 -0.45 12.00 -11.38
CA PHE A 68 -0.20 11.08 -12.49
C PHE A 68 0.08 9.67 -11.98
N THR A 69 -0.07 8.68 -12.85
CA THR A 69 0.23 7.28 -12.60
C THR A 69 1.10 6.73 -13.72
N MET A 70 1.84 5.67 -13.42
CA MET A 70 2.62 4.91 -14.42
C MET A 70 2.03 3.52 -14.61
N PRO A 71 2.37 2.83 -15.71
CA PRO A 71 1.99 1.43 -15.88
C PRO A 71 2.53 0.57 -14.74
N LEU A 72 1.66 -0.24 -14.13
CA LEU A 72 2.01 -1.20 -13.09
C LEU A 72 1.91 -2.62 -13.63
N HIS A 73 2.94 -3.43 -13.37
CA HIS A 73 2.99 -4.84 -13.76
C HIS A 73 3.47 -5.74 -12.60
N PRO A 74 2.81 -5.70 -11.43
CA PRO A 74 3.21 -6.48 -10.27
C PRO A 74 2.95 -7.98 -10.49
N ALA A 75 3.92 -8.82 -10.18
CA ALA A 75 3.76 -10.27 -10.20
C ALA A 75 2.95 -10.74 -8.99
N GLY A 76 1.92 -11.56 -9.24
CA GLY A 76 1.07 -12.12 -8.19
C GLY A 76 -0.04 -12.99 -8.76
N SER A 77 -0.66 -13.82 -7.89
CA SER A 77 -1.85 -14.59 -8.27
C SER A 77 -3.02 -13.67 -8.62
N GLU A 78 -4.00 -14.16 -9.37
CA GLU A 78 -5.24 -13.42 -9.69
C GLU A 78 -5.91 -12.85 -8.44
N PHE A 79 -5.95 -13.65 -7.36
CA PHE A 79 -6.48 -13.19 -6.07
C PHE A 79 -5.71 -11.99 -5.52
N ARG A 80 -4.37 -12.04 -5.51
CA ARG A 80 -3.54 -10.92 -5.04
C ARG A 80 -3.73 -9.68 -5.90
N GLN A 81 -3.74 -9.84 -7.22
CA GLN A 81 -3.97 -8.74 -8.15
C GLN A 81 -5.35 -8.09 -7.94
N ALA A 82 -6.41 -8.89 -7.75
CA ALA A 82 -7.74 -8.37 -7.46
C ALA A 82 -7.77 -7.57 -6.13
N VAL A 83 -7.09 -8.05 -5.08
CA VAL A 83 -6.95 -7.29 -3.84
C VAL A 83 -6.19 -5.98 -4.09
N TRP A 84 -5.08 -5.99 -4.83
CA TRP A 84 -4.29 -4.79 -5.11
C TRP A 84 -5.05 -3.76 -5.95
N GLN A 85 -5.94 -4.20 -6.85
CA GLN A 85 -6.85 -3.29 -7.55
C GLN A 85 -7.82 -2.57 -6.60
N ILE A 86 -8.28 -3.24 -5.53
CA ILE A 86 -9.08 -2.57 -4.48
C ILE A 86 -8.22 -1.57 -3.71
N LEU A 87 -6.96 -1.92 -3.39
CA LEU A 87 -6.06 -0.98 -2.70
C LEU A 87 -5.84 0.31 -3.48
N LEU A 88 -5.66 0.22 -4.79
CA LEU A 88 -5.50 1.39 -5.67
C LEU A 88 -6.70 2.36 -5.65
N GLN A 89 -7.87 1.91 -5.18
CA GLN A 89 -9.06 2.73 -5.03
C GLN A 89 -9.13 3.47 -3.68
N ILE A 90 -8.19 3.21 -2.76
CA ILE A 90 -8.16 3.92 -1.46
C ILE A 90 -7.54 5.30 -1.70
N PRO A 91 -8.30 6.39 -1.49
CA PRO A 91 -7.79 7.74 -1.75
C PRO A 91 -6.62 8.11 -0.84
N TYR A 92 -5.82 9.07 -1.28
CA TYR A 92 -4.77 9.69 -0.48
C TYR A 92 -5.33 10.24 0.83
N GLY A 93 -4.65 9.97 1.95
CA GLY A 93 -5.08 10.39 3.28
C GLY A 93 -6.27 9.62 3.86
N GLN A 94 -6.79 8.59 3.17
CA GLN A 94 -7.88 7.74 3.66
C GLN A 94 -7.40 6.32 3.96
N THR A 95 -8.20 5.60 4.74
CA THR A 95 -7.92 4.21 5.11
C THR A 95 -9.10 3.30 4.79
N MET A 96 -8.82 2.01 4.65
CA MET A 96 -9.81 0.96 4.48
C MET A 96 -9.46 -0.21 5.38
N THR A 97 -10.46 -0.85 5.97
CA THR A 97 -10.23 -2.02 6.84
C THR A 97 -10.07 -3.31 6.02
N TYR A 98 -9.34 -4.29 6.58
CA TYR A 98 -9.27 -5.64 5.99
C TYR A 98 -10.66 -6.25 5.79
N GLY A 99 -11.60 -5.98 6.70
CA GLY A 99 -12.98 -6.46 6.59
C GLY A 99 -13.75 -5.83 5.42
N GLU A 100 -13.53 -4.55 5.12
CA GLU A 100 -14.13 -3.89 3.95
C GLU A 100 -13.55 -4.43 2.65
N ILE A 101 -12.24 -4.66 2.58
CA ILE A 101 -11.62 -5.30 1.41
C ILE A 101 -12.17 -6.71 1.23
N ALA A 102 -12.29 -7.49 2.31
CA ALA A 102 -12.84 -8.84 2.26
C ALA A 102 -14.29 -8.87 1.72
N ARG A 103 -15.13 -7.93 2.14
CA ARG A 103 -16.50 -7.79 1.59
C ARG A 103 -16.48 -7.48 0.10
N ARG A 104 -15.67 -6.50 -0.35
CA ARG A 104 -15.53 -6.19 -1.78
C ARG A 104 -15.02 -7.38 -2.59
N MET A 105 -14.07 -8.14 -2.06
CA MET A 105 -13.59 -9.36 -2.71
C MET A 105 -14.67 -10.44 -2.80
N ALA A 106 -15.48 -10.62 -1.76
CA ALA A 106 -16.62 -11.56 -1.78
C ALA A 106 -17.62 -11.19 -2.88
N ASP A 107 -17.94 -9.90 -3.02
CA ASP A 107 -18.84 -9.40 -4.07
C ASP A 107 -18.27 -9.64 -5.48
N ILE A 108 -16.98 -9.35 -5.68
CA ILE A 108 -16.28 -9.57 -6.97
C ILE A 108 -16.28 -11.05 -7.35
N GLN A 109 -15.98 -11.93 -6.40
CA GLN A 109 -15.90 -13.38 -6.63
C GLN A 109 -17.25 -14.07 -6.54
N LYS A 110 -18.33 -13.35 -6.21
CA LYS A 110 -19.69 -13.86 -6.03
C LYS A 110 -19.75 -15.01 -5.01
N VAL A 111 -19.00 -14.88 -3.91
CA VAL A 111 -19.02 -15.83 -2.81
C VAL A 111 -19.66 -15.21 -1.57
N PRO A 112 -20.30 -16.01 -0.68
CA PRO A 112 -20.99 -15.47 0.50
C PRO A 112 -20.08 -14.79 1.50
N HIS A 113 -18.81 -15.20 1.54
CA HIS A 113 -17.85 -14.71 2.53
C HIS A 113 -16.41 -14.82 2.01
N MET A 114 -15.58 -13.84 2.39
CA MET A 114 -14.14 -13.83 2.14
C MET A 114 -13.40 -13.66 3.46
N SER A 115 -12.35 -14.47 3.66
CA SER A 115 -11.52 -14.40 4.86
C SER A 115 -10.67 -13.11 4.87
N ALA A 116 -10.79 -12.32 5.95
CA ALA A 116 -9.93 -11.17 6.18
C ALA A 116 -8.43 -11.59 6.32
N GLN A 117 -8.16 -12.81 6.79
CA GLN A 117 -6.81 -13.36 6.85
C GLN A 117 -6.23 -13.61 5.44
N ALA A 118 -7.01 -14.15 4.50
CA ALA A 118 -6.59 -14.33 3.11
C ALA A 118 -6.29 -12.98 2.45
N VAL A 119 -7.16 -11.98 2.68
CA VAL A 119 -6.93 -10.59 2.24
C VAL A 119 -5.65 -10.02 2.87
N GLY A 120 -5.44 -10.21 4.16
CA GLY A 120 -4.23 -9.79 4.85
C GLY A 120 -2.95 -10.40 4.27
N GLY A 121 -3.01 -11.67 3.88
CA GLY A 121 -1.94 -12.34 3.14
C GLY A 121 -1.64 -11.67 1.80
N ALA A 122 -2.67 -11.34 1.02
CA ALA A 122 -2.52 -10.65 -0.27
C ALA A 122 -1.96 -9.22 -0.11
N VAL A 123 -2.47 -8.46 0.87
CA VAL A 123 -1.99 -7.11 1.21
C VAL A 123 -0.52 -7.15 1.62
N GLY A 124 -0.12 -8.13 2.45
CA GLY A 124 1.27 -8.27 2.93
C GLY A 124 2.28 -8.69 1.85
N HIS A 125 1.83 -9.28 0.75
CA HIS A 125 2.68 -9.67 -0.40
C HIS A 125 2.69 -8.61 -1.51
N ASN A 126 2.25 -7.41 -1.23
CA ASN A 126 2.35 -6.30 -2.19
C ASN A 126 3.81 -6.02 -2.54
N GLY A 127 4.17 -6.24 -3.81
CA GLY A 127 5.52 -5.99 -4.33
C GLY A 127 5.77 -4.54 -4.75
N VAL A 128 4.74 -3.68 -4.80
CA VAL A 128 4.85 -2.28 -5.22
C VAL A 128 4.36 -1.39 -4.06
N SER A 129 5.18 -1.31 -3.01
CA SER A 129 4.86 -0.52 -1.81
C SER A 129 4.60 0.96 -2.17
N ILE A 130 3.85 1.67 -1.36
CA ILE A 130 3.46 3.09 -1.50
C ILE A 130 2.48 3.30 -2.66
N ILE A 131 2.86 3.01 -3.91
CA ILE A 131 2.01 3.23 -5.10
C ILE A 131 0.76 2.35 -5.02
N ILE A 132 0.91 1.04 -4.72
CA ILE A 132 -0.20 0.22 -4.27
C ILE A 132 -0.29 0.40 -2.74
N PRO A 133 -1.25 1.16 -2.23
CA PRO A 133 -1.17 1.75 -0.89
C PRO A 133 -1.57 0.79 0.23
N CYS A 134 -0.84 -0.32 0.40
CA CYS A 134 -1.09 -1.28 1.47
C CYS A 134 -0.89 -0.68 2.89
N HIS A 135 -0.17 0.43 3.02
CA HIS A 135 -0.07 1.18 4.27
C HIS A 135 -1.39 1.82 4.71
N ARG A 136 -2.34 2.07 3.78
CA ARG A 136 -3.69 2.59 4.07
C ARG A 136 -4.66 1.53 4.60
N VAL A 137 -4.23 0.25 4.72
CA VAL A 137 -5.09 -0.82 5.24
C VAL A 137 -4.90 -0.96 6.74
N ILE A 138 -6.02 -0.97 7.49
CA ILE A 138 -6.05 -1.03 8.95
C ILE A 138 -6.92 -2.18 9.46
N GLY A 139 -6.79 -2.52 10.73
CA GLY A 139 -7.68 -3.48 11.40
C GLY A 139 -9.12 -2.97 11.48
N THR A 140 -10.07 -3.88 11.63
CA THR A 140 -11.50 -3.52 11.76
C THR A 140 -11.80 -2.76 13.05
N ASP A 141 -10.95 -2.94 14.05
CA ASP A 141 -10.95 -2.24 15.33
C ASP A 141 -10.19 -0.91 15.30
N GLY A 142 -9.70 -0.49 14.12
CA GLY A 142 -8.84 0.69 13.95
C GLY A 142 -7.37 0.44 14.28
N SER A 143 -6.96 -0.80 14.54
CA SER A 143 -5.56 -1.09 14.82
C SER A 143 -4.66 -0.95 13.58
N LEU A 144 -3.47 -0.38 13.80
CA LEU A 144 -2.42 -0.40 12.80
C LEU A 144 -1.73 -1.76 12.85
N THR A 145 -2.01 -2.60 11.88
CA THR A 145 -1.43 -3.95 11.78
C THR A 145 -0.79 -4.18 10.42
N GLY A 146 0.22 -5.05 10.40
CA GLY A 146 0.76 -5.67 9.22
C GLY A 146 1.18 -4.73 8.09
N TYR A 147 2.43 -4.28 8.12
CA TYR A 147 3.06 -3.61 6.99
C TYR A 147 4.42 -4.25 6.69
N ALA A 148 4.68 -4.58 5.43
CA ALA A 148 5.92 -5.24 5.03
C ALA A 148 7.16 -4.38 5.33
N GLY A 149 7.04 -3.06 5.22
CA GLY A 149 8.09 -2.09 5.53
C GLY A 149 8.30 -1.81 7.02
N GLY A 150 7.48 -2.39 7.91
CA GLY A 150 7.50 -2.12 9.36
C GLY A 150 6.54 -1.02 9.78
N MET A 151 6.15 -1.05 11.05
CA MET A 151 5.11 -0.16 11.59
C MET A 151 5.53 1.31 11.57
N ASP A 152 6.81 1.60 11.84
CA ASP A 152 7.32 2.98 11.84
C ASP A 152 7.13 3.65 10.47
N LYS A 153 7.40 2.91 9.37
CA LYS A 153 7.17 3.42 8.02
C LYS A 153 5.69 3.56 7.70
N LYS A 154 4.85 2.63 8.17
CA LYS A 154 3.40 2.73 7.98
C LYS A 154 2.84 4.00 8.62
N VAL A 155 3.21 4.27 9.86
CA VAL A 155 2.82 5.49 10.59
C VAL A 155 3.33 6.73 9.84
N ALA A 156 4.62 6.77 9.49
CA ALA A 156 5.20 7.90 8.78
C ALA A 156 4.55 8.19 7.42
N LEU A 157 4.14 7.14 6.68
CA LEU A 157 3.42 7.29 5.40
C LEU A 157 2.01 7.85 5.62
N LEU A 158 1.27 7.35 6.62
CA LEU A 158 -0.05 7.86 6.96
C LEU A 158 0.00 9.33 7.44
N GLU A 159 1.00 9.69 8.24
CA GLU A 159 1.24 11.08 8.67
C GLU A 159 1.59 11.98 7.48
N LEU A 160 2.44 11.51 6.56
CA LEU A 160 2.79 12.22 5.33
C LEU A 160 1.56 12.51 4.47
N GLU A 161 0.60 11.61 4.46
CA GLU A 161 -0.68 11.74 3.77
C GLU A 161 -1.73 12.55 4.56
N HIS A 162 -1.35 13.14 5.69
CA HIS A 162 -2.25 13.89 6.57
C HIS A 162 -3.43 13.08 7.11
N THR A 163 -3.29 11.75 7.18
CA THR A 163 -4.29 10.87 7.80
C THR A 163 -4.33 11.12 9.30
N ASP A 164 -5.54 11.27 9.87
CA ASP A 164 -5.68 11.42 11.33
C ASP A 164 -5.44 10.07 12.03
N ILE A 165 -4.21 9.86 12.46
CA ILE A 165 -3.78 8.60 13.11
C ILE A 165 -4.05 8.55 14.62
N ARG A 166 -4.59 9.62 15.23
CA ARG A 166 -4.84 9.68 16.69
C ARG A 166 -5.79 8.61 17.19
N TYR A 167 -6.63 8.08 16.33
CA TYR A 167 -7.62 7.04 16.64
C TYR A 167 -7.11 5.63 16.30
N PHE A 168 -5.91 5.47 15.78
CA PHE A 168 -5.36 4.17 15.40
C PHE A 168 -4.48 3.62 16.52
N PHE A 169 -4.67 2.33 16.83
CA PHE A 169 -3.89 1.65 17.85
C PHE A 169 -2.76 0.87 17.20
N ASN A 170 -1.60 0.94 17.83
CA ASN A 170 -0.54 0.00 17.54
C ASN A 170 -0.86 -1.30 18.32
N SER A 171 -1.13 -2.41 17.63
CA SER A 171 -1.49 -3.71 18.24
C SER A 171 -0.41 -4.28 19.16
N SER A 172 0.79 -3.69 19.18
CA SER A 172 1.91 -4.02 20.06
C SER A 172 1.90 -3.26 21.39
N GLN A 173 0.99 -2.31 21.60
CA GLN A 173 0.86 -1.57 22.87
C GLN A 173 -0.50 -1.88 23.51
N SER A 174 -0.58 -3.02 24.18
CA SER A 174 -1.68 -3.33 25.10
C SER A 174 -1.53 -2.48 26.36
N GLY A 175 -2.07 -1.27 26.34
CA GLY A 175 -2.27 -0.39 27.48
C GLY A 175 -3.74 0.00 27.57
N PRO A 176 -4.26 0.42 28.77
CA PRO A 176 -5.67 0.35 29.06
C PRO A 176 -6.53 1.35 28.28
N SER A 177 -7.57 0.79 27.67
CA SER A 177 -8.89 1.39 27.39
C SER A 177 -8.93 2.90 27.07
N CYS A 178 -8.85 3.24 25.78
CA CYS A 178 -9.50 4.43 25.29
C CYS A 178 -10.72 4.00 24.45
N ARG A 179 -11.93 4.21 24.99
CA ARG A 179 -13.19 3.92 24.29
C ARG A 179 -13.34 4.92 23.14
N LEU A 180 -13.60 4.40 21.95
CA LEU A 180 -13.99 5.20 20.78
C LEU A 180 -15.23 6.05 21.14
N PRO A 181 -15.28 7.34 20.80
CA PRO A 181 -16.53 8.07 20.75
C PRO A 181 -17.40 7.51 19.62
N SER A 182 -18.63 7.15 19.95
CA SER A 182 -19.64 6.62 19.04
C SER A 182 -20.21 7.74 18.16
N ALA A 183 -19.44 8.22 17.17
CA ALA A 183 -19.97 9.01 16.05
C ALA A 183 -18.91 9.16 14.94
N LEU A 184 -18.98 8.31 13.94
CA LEU A 184 -18.43 8.63 12.63
C LEU A 184 -19.24 9.80 12.05
N PRO A 185 -18.61 10.83 11.46
CA PRO A 185 -19.33 11.85 10.72
C PRO A 185 -20.05 11.20 9.55
N LYS A 186 -21.36 11.47 9.49
CA LYS A 186 -22.22 11.02 8.40
C LYS A 186 -21.69 11.61 7.08
N LYS A 187 -21.65 10.78 6.05
CA LYS A 187 -21.37 11.11 4.67
C LYS A 187 -21.88 12.49 4.29
N VAL A 188 -20.96 13.33 3.80
CA VAL A 188 -21.34 14.46 2.96
C VAL A 188 -21.41 13.92 1.54
N SER A 189 -22.61 13.92 0.98
CA SER A 189 -22.91 13.56 -0.41
C SER A 189 -22.36 14.67 -1.32
N PRO A 190 -21.66 14.36 -2.40
CA PRO A 190 -21.40 15.36 -3.42
C PRO A 190 -22.58 15.36 -4.39
N PHE A 191 -23.38 16.42 -4.37
CA PHE A 191 -24.24 16.80 -5.47
C PHE A 191 -23.74 18.12 -6.05
N LEU A 192 -23.57 18.06 -7.30
CA LEU A 192 -23.65 18.90 -8.49
C LEU A 192 -22.34 19.02 -9.23
#